data_c6b36af83299e2177185d30bca1824c4
#
_entry.id   c6b36af83299e2177185d30bca1824c4
#
_cell.length_a   1.000
_cell.length_b   1.000
_cell.length_c   1.000
_cell.angle_alpha   90.00
_cell.angle_beta   90.00
_cell.angle_gamma   90.00
#
_symmetry.space_group_name_H-M   'P 1'
#
loop_
_entity.id
_entity.type
_entity.pdbx_description
1 polymer ?
#
loop_
_entity_poly.entity_id
_entity_poly.type
_entity_poly.pdbx_seq_one_letter_code
_entity_poly.pdbx_strand_id
1 'polypeptide(L)'
;LAGLRAIPNLNVFRPADARETQAAWYLAVTSEKTPTALVLTRQNLTVEEGTDFDKVAKGAYVVYENAADFDTILIATGSEVNLAVAAAKELEAQGEKVRVVSVPSTDIFDVQDAAYKEEILPNAVRRRVAIEMAATQSWYKYVGLDGAVIGIDKFGASAPAAKVMEEYGFTVARVIEVVKNLK
;
A
#
# COMPACT_ATOMS: atom_id res chain seq x y z
N LEU A 1 13.77 -0.42 -2.43
CA LEU A 1 12.83 0.13 -1.44
C LEU A 1 13.12 -0.43 -0.05
N ALA A 2 13.13 -1.73 0.14
CA ALA A 2 13.37 -2.34 1.44
C ALA A 2 14.68 -1.85 2.11
N GLY A 3 15.76 -1.71 1.33
CA GLY A 3 17.02 -1.16 1.82
C GLY A 3 16.92 0.30 2.29
N LEU A 4 16.11 1.14 1.63
CA LEU A 4 15.87 2.51 2.07
C LEU A 4 15.11 2.55 3.40
N ARG A 5 14.06 1.74 3.53
CA ARG A 5 13.27 1.60 4.77
C ARG A 5 14.07 1.04 5.95
N ALA A 6 15.18 0.37 5.68
CA ALA A 6 16.08 -0.13 6.72
C ALA A 6 17.10 0.91 7.23
N ILE A 7 17.17 2.10 6.61
CA ILE A 7 18.09 3.17 7.03
C ILE A 7 17.45 3.93 8.20
N PRO A 8 18.07 3.93 9.40
CA PRO A 8 17.56 4.70 10.53
C PRO A 8 17.47 6.20 10.22
N ASN A 9 16.42 6.85 10.70
CA ASN A 9 16.19 8.29 10.53
C ASN A 9 16.06 8.75 9.06
N LEU A 10 15.60 7.88 8.17
CA LEU A 10 15.22 8.22 6.80
C LEU A 10 13.72 7.99 6.63
N ASN A 11 12.97 9.03 6.28
CA ASN A 11 11.57 8.85 5.87
C ASN A 11 11.53 8.42 4.40
N VAL A 12 10.78 7.37 4.10
CA VAL A 12 10.60 6.90 2.73
C VAL A 12 9.14 7.05 2.34
N PHE A 13 8.85 7.91 1.36
CA PHE A 13 7.51 8.08 0.80
C PHE A 13 7.42 7.43 -0.58
N ARG A 14 6.37 6.65 -0.77
CA ARG A 14 5.97 6.08 -2.05
C ARG A 14 4.51 6.43 -2.32
N PRO A 15 4.24 7.66 -2.83
CA PRO A 15 2.88 8.16 -2.99
C PRO A 15 2.12 7.45 -4.13
N ALA A 16 0.81 7.28 -3.94
CA ALA A 16 -0.09 6.58 -4.84
C ALA A 16 -0.51 7.42 -6.06
N ASP A 17 -0.63 8.72 -5.88
CA ASP A 17 -1.16 9.64 -6.88
C ASP A 17 -0.67 11.09 -6.68
N ALA A 18 -1.29 12.04 -7.39
CA ALA A 18 -0.91 13.45 -7.31
C ALA A 18 -1.17 14.07 -5.93
N ARG A 19 -2.26 13.69 -5.23
CA ARG A 19 -2.57 14.20 -3.88
C ARG A 19 -1.55 13.72 -2.86
N GLU A 20 -1.26 12.41 -2.85
CA GLU A 20 -0.24 11.86 -1.97
C GLU A 20 1.14 12.42 -2.32
N THR A 21 1.46 12.62 -3.60
CA THR A 21 2.72 13.22 -4.04
C THR A 21 2.88 14.64 -3.51
N GLN A 22 1.81 15.46 -3.61
CA GLN A 22 1.82 16.82 -3.08
C GLN A 22 2.07 16.83 -1.56
N ALA A 23 1.38 15.97 -0.83
CA ALA A 23 1.56 15.83 0.62
C ALA A 23 2.98 15.36 0.99
N ALA A 24 3.51 14.36 0.28
CA ALA A 24 4.85 13.84 0.50
C ALA A 24 5.93 14.91 0.25
N TRP A 25 5.78 15.74 -0.78
CA TRP A 25 6.66 16.89 -1.02
C TRP A 25 6.56 17.92 0.10
N TYR A 26 5.34 18.27 0.54
CA TYR A 26 5.14 19.19 1.65
C TYR A 26 5.83 18.69 2.93
N LEU A 27 5.62 17.43 3.29
CA LEU A 27 6.24 16.81 4.46
C LEU A 27 7.78 16.73 4.33
N ALA A 28 8.29 16.48 3.13
CA ALA A 28 9.73 16.44 2.88
C ALA A 28 10.40 17.81 3.07
N VAL A 29 9.82 18.88 2.52
CA VAL A 29 10.43 20.23 2.59
C VAL A 29 10.23 20.90 3.95
N THR A 30 9.23 20.47 4.72
CA THR A 30 9.01 20.98 6.09
C THR A 30 9.71 20.14 7.17
N SER A 31 10.32 19.03 6.80
CA SER A 31 11.08 18.18 7.73
C SER A 31 12.46 18.79 8.02
N GLU A 32 12.64 19.30 9.24
CA GLU A 32 13.89 19.95 9.65
C GLU A 32 14.97 18.97 10.11
N LYS A 33 14.59 17.78 10.59
CA LYS A 33 15.50 16.86 11.29
C LYS A 33 15.69 15.51 10.62
N THR A 34 14.80 15.13 9.71
CA THR A 34 14.80 13.81 9.09
C THR A 34 14.81 13.95 7.58
N PRO A 35 15.82 13.45 6.88
CA PRO A 35 15.84 13.43 5.43
C PRO A 35 14.70 12.56 4.89
N THR A 36 14.24 12.89 3.69
CA THR A 36 13.13 12.19 3.05
C THR A 36 13.53 11.70 1.66
N ALA A 37 13.29 10.42 1.39
CA ALA A 37 13.38 9.83 0.05
C ALA A 37 11.97 9.75 -0.56
N LEU A 38 11.77 10.38 -1.70
CA LEU A 38 10.54 10.29 -2.49
C LEU A 38 10.74 9.29 -3.63
N VAL A 39 10.00 8.19 -3.60
CA VAL A 39 10.07 7.12 -4.60
C VAL A 39 8.85 7.22 -5.51
N LEU A 40 9.02 7.93 -6.62
CA LEU A 40 7.96 8.25 -7.56
C LEU A 40 7.91 7.26 -8.73
N THR A 41 6.74 7.12 -9.34
CA THR A 41 6.55 6.36 -10.56
C THR A 41 6.75 7.22 -11.82
N ARG A 42 7.04 6.58 -12.95
CA ARG A 42 7.19 7.24 -14.26
C ARG A 42 5.91 7.18 -15.10
N GLN A 43 4.96 6.31 -14.75
CA GLN A 43 3.68 6.22 -15.43
C GLN A 43 2.67 7.25 -14.87
N ASN A 44 1.68 7.58 -15.69
CA ASN A 44 0.54 8.36 -15.23
C ASN A 44 -0.33 7.50 -14.31
N LEU A 45 -0.75 8.06 -13.17
CA LEU A 45 -1.63 7.41 -12.21
C LEU A 45 -2.94 8.19 -12.09
N THR A 46 -4.04 7.47 -11.92
CA THR A 46 -5.33 8.06 -11.61
C THR A 46 -5.33 8.54 -10.16
N VAL A 47 -5.91 9.71 -9.92
CA VAL A 47 -6.15 10.19 -8.55
C VAL A 47 -7.35 9.41 -8.00
N GLU A 48 -7.13 8.65 -6.94
CA GLU A 48 -8.19 7.91 -6.28
C GLU A 48 -9.06 8.84 -5.42
N GLU A 49 -10.36 8.58 -5.37
CA GLU A 49 -11.29 9.41 -4.59
C GLU A 49 -10.94 9.43 -3.10
N GLY A 50 -10.51 8.30 -2.57
CA GLY A 50 -10.18 8.13 -1.15
C GLY A 50 -8.81 8.67 -0.74
N THR A 51 -7.96 9.13 -1.66
CA THR A 51 -6.69 9.74 -1.27
C THR A 51 -6.89 11.12 -0.63
N ASP A 52 -6.10 11.40 0.39
CA ASP A 52 -6.29 12.57 1.24
C ASP A 52 -4.93 13.17 1.63
N PHE A 53 -4.75 14.46 1.34
CA PHE A 53 -3.50 15.18 1.61
C PHE A 53 -3.11 15.15 3.10
N ASP A 54 -4.07 15.40 3.98
CA ASP A 54 -3.79 15.54 5.42
C ASP A 54 -3.48 14.18 6.07
N LYS A 55 -4.10 13.10 5.57
CA LYS A 55 -3.90 11.75 6.09
C LYS A 55 -2.53 11.15 5.75
N VAL A 56 -1.88 11.61 4.70
CA VAL A 56 -0.51 11.16 4.33
C VAL A 56 0.47 11.35 5.47
N ALA A 57 0.30 12.40 6.29
CA ALA A 57 1.12 12.67 7.46
C ALA A 57 1.06 11.58 8.54
N LYS A 58 0.09 10.67 8.47
CA LYS A 58 -0.04 9.51 9.35
C LYS A 58 0.71 8.26 8.85
N GLY A 59 1.20 8.28 7.60
CA GLY A 59 1.99 7.21 7.00
C GLY A 59 1.18 6.05 6.42
N ALA A 60 -0.04 5.81 6.93
CA ALA A 60 -1.02 4.88 6.37
C ALA A 60 -2.43 5.35 6.72
N TYR A 61 -3.39 5.08 5.83
CA TYR A 61 -4.80 5.44 6.05
C TYR A 61 -5.72 4.66 5.09
N VAL A 62 -7.01 4.59 5.44
CA VAL A 62 -8.02 3.92 4.63
C VAL A 62 -8.37 4.79 3.41
N VAL A 63 -8.26 4.22 2.20
CA VAL A 63 -8.63 4.86 0.92
C VAL A 63 -9.91 4.31 0.34
N TYR A 64 -10.31 3.10 0.74
CA TYR A 64 -11.56 2.48 0.30
C TYR A 64 -12.04 1.48 1.36
N GLU A 65 -13.36 1.44 1.59
CA GLU A 65 -14.00 0.47 2.45
C GLU A 65 -15.47 0.33 2.04
N ASN A 66 -15.94 -0.89 1.81
CA ASN A 66 -17.32 -1.13 1.40
C ASN A 66 -18.25 -1.60 2.52
N ALA A 67 -17.71 -1.99 3.67
CA ALA A 67 -18.49 -2.43 4.82
C ALA A 67 -17.73 -2.21 6.12
N ALA A 68 -18.42 -1.80 7.19
CA ALA A 68 -17.82 -1.60 8.51
C ALA A 68 -17.36 -2.92 9.18
N ASP A 69 -17.98 -4.03 8.81
CA ASP A 69 -17.67 -5.39 9.27
C ASP A 69 -16.81 -6.16 8.24
N PHE A 70 -15.87 -5.45 7.62
CA PHE A 70 -14.93 -6.05 6.67
C PHE A 70 -14.08 -7.16 7.31
N ASP A 71 -13.76 -8.17 6.52
CA ASP A 71 -12.94 -9.33 6.92
C ASP A 71 -11.63 -9.44 6.14
N THR A 72 -11.43 -8.57 5.17
CA THR A 72 -10.28 -8.56 4.27
C THR A 72 -9.65 -7.18 4.20
N ILE A 73 -8.32 -7.11 4.27
CA ILE A 73 -7.56 -5.86 4.12
C ILE A 73 -6.57 -6.01 2.97
N LEU A 74 -6.67 -5.13 1.97
CA LEU A 74 -5.64 -4.93 0.96
C LEU A 74 -4.75 -3.76 1.39
N ILE A 75 -3.45 -4.00 1.50
CA ILE A 75 -2.45 -3.01 1.91
C ILE A 75 -1.60 -2.69 0.68
N ALA A 76 -1.56 -1.45 0.25
CA ALA A 76 -0.81 -1.08 -0.93
C ALA A 76 -0.05 0.24 -0.76
N THR A 77 0.93 0.48 -1.62
CA THR A 77 1.72 1.70 -1.64
C THR A 77 2.05 2.09 -3.08
N GLY A 78 2.23 3.37 -3.33
CA GLY A 78 2.57 3.86 -4.67
C GLY A 78 1.52 3.48 -5.71
N SER A 79 1.98 3.17 -6.91
CA SER A 79 1.12 2.81 -8.05
C SER A 79 0.21 1.61 -7.79
N GLU A 80 0.52 0.76 -6.83
CA GLU A 80 -0.26 -0.44 -6.53
C GLU A 80 -1.53 -0.14 -5.73
N VAL A 81 -1.70 1.08 -5.20
CA VAL A 81 -2.96 1.50 -4.56
C VAL A 81 -4.11 1.49 -5.55
N ASN A 82 -3.90 1.99 -6.79
CA ASN A 82 -4.92 1.91 -7.84
C ASN A 82 -5.31 0.46 -8.14
N LEU A 83 -4.34 -0.45 -8.20
CA LEU A 83 -4.59 -1.88 -8.39
C LEU A 83 -5.40 -2.48 -7.23
N ALA A 84 -5.05 -2.13 -5.99
CA ALA A 84 -5.75 -2.60 -4.79
C ALA A 84 -7.20 -2.12 -4.76
N VAL A 85 -7.46 -0.84 -5.08
CA VAL A 85 -8.83 -0.28 -5.16
C VAL A 85 -9.63 -0.95 -6.27
N ALA A 86 -9.05 -1.19 -7.45
CA ALA A 86 -9.71 -1.90 -8.53
C ALA A 86 -10.07 -3.35 -8.13
N ALA A 87 -9.16 -4.05 -7.46
CA ALA A 87 -9.42 -5.39 -6.95
C ALA A 87 -10.48 -5.42 -5.85
N ALA A 88 -10.49 -4.42 -4.96
CA ALA A 88 -11.51 -4.30 -3.91
C ALA A 88 -12.92 -4.10 -4.50
N LYS A 89 -13.08 -3.25 -5.52
CA LYS A 89 -14.37 -3.05 -6.22
C LYS A 89 -14.86 -4.32 -6.89
N GLU A 90 -13.97 -5.11 -7.46
CA GLU A 90 -14.32 -6.39 -8.08
C GLU A 90 -14.68 -7.46 -7.02
N LEU A 91 -13.98 -7.47 -5.88
CA LEU A 91 -14.31 -8.32 -4.72
C LEU A 91 -15.67 -7.93 -4.13
N GLU A 92 -15.97 -6.64 -4.00
CA GLU A 92 -17.27 -6.13 -3.57
C GLU A 92 -18.40 -6.61 -4.48
N ALA A 93 -18.20 -6.56 -5.82
CA ALA A 93 -19.18 -7.09 -6.78
C ALA A 93 -19.44 -8.59 -6.61
N GLN A 94 -18.50 -9.32 -5.96
CA GLN A 94 -18.63 -10.73 -5.62
C GLN A 94 -19.14 -10.96 -4.18
N GLY A 95 -19.51 -9.90 -3.47
CA GLY A 95 -20.09 -9.96 -2.12
C GLY A 95 -19.05 -9.98 -0.99
N GLU A 96 -17.77 -9.77 -1.27
CA GLU A 96 -16.71 -9.71 -0.26
C GLU A 96 -16.69 -8.35 0.46
N LYS A 97 -16.28 -8.33 1.72
CA LYS A 97 -16.19 -7.13 2.55
C LYS A 97 -14.73 -6.73 2.72
N VAL A 98 -14.32 -5.66 2.07
CA VAL A 98 -12.91 -5.32 1.86
C VAL A 98 -12.62 -3.88 2.31
N ARG A 99 -11.49 -3.72 2.99
CA ARG A 99 -10.84 -2.42 3.24
C ARG A 99 -9.57 -2.32 2.41
N VAL A 100 -9.28 -1.16 1.82
CA VAL A 100 -7.99 -0.83 1.20
C VAL A 100 -7.29 0.24 2.01
N VAL A 101 -6.06 -0.03 2.37
CA VAL A 101 -5.17 0.87 3.10
C VAL A 101 -4.04 1.32 2.17
N SER A 102 -3.94 2.62 1.94
CA SER A 102 -2.74 3.21 1.35
C SER A 102 -1.68 3.40 2.42
N VAL A 103 -0.44 3.00 2.13
CA VAL A 103 0.71 3.15 3.02
C VAL A 103 1.79 3.98 2.31
N PRO A 104 1.60 5.30 2.18
CA PRO A 104 2.61 6.15 1.56
C PRO A 104 3.96 6.14 2.30
N SER A 105 4.00 5.91 3.63
CA SER A 105 5.25 5.78 4.38
C SER A 105 5.10 4.80 5.56
N THR A 106 5.82 3.69 5.48
CA THR A 106 5.89 2.71 6.59
C THR A 106 6.55 3.29 7.83
N ASP A 107 7.56 4.12 7.66
CA ASP A 107 8.37 4.69 8.74
C ASP A 107 7.52 5.60 9.64
N ILE A 108 6.66 6.40 9.00
CA ILE A 108 5.73 7.30 9.73
C ILE A 108 4.59 6.52 10.36
N PHE A 109 4.07 5.49 9.70
CA PHE A 109 3.02 4.64 10.25
C PHE A 109 3.49 3.86 11.48
N ASP A 110 4.70 3.34 11.45
CA ASP A 110 5.26 2.53 12.54
C ASP A 110 5.35 3.29 13.86
N VAL A 111 5.57 4.60 13.82
CA VAL A 111 5.67 5.44 15.02
C VAL A 111 4.33 6.00 15.48
N GLN A 112 3.22 5.72 14.79
CA GLN A 112 1.89 6.08 15.28
C GLN A 112 1.56 5.31 16.56
N ASP A 113 0.63 5.86 17.36
CA ASP A 113 0.14 5.20 18.56
C ASP A 113 -0.59 3.87 18.24
N ALA A 114 -0.75 3.05 19.27
CA ALA A 114 -1.36 1.73 19.11
C ALA A 114 -2.84 1.81 18.71
N ALA A 115 -3.57 2.85 19.14
CA ALA A 115 -4.98 3.01 18.82
C ALA A 115 -5.16 3.31 17.33
N TYR A 116 -4.35 4.21 16.78
CA TYR A 116 -4.39 4.51 15.34
C TYR A 116 -4.00 3.29 14.49
N LYS A 117 -2.94 2.57 14.89
CA LYS A 117 -2.55 1.34 14.17
C LYS A 117 -3.64 0.28 14.20
N GLU A 118 -4.32 0.12 15.32
CA GLU A 118 -5.45 -0.81 15.44
C GLU A 118 -6.67 -0.35 14.64
N GLU A 119 -6.94 0.96 14.54
CA GLU A 119 -8.00 1.52 13.70
C GLU A 119 -7.76 1.20 12.22
N ILE A 120 -6.51 1.39 11.73
CA ILE A 120 -6.17 1.20 10.32
C ILE A 120 -6.04 -0.28 9.96
N LEU A 121 -5.34 -1.05 10.79
CA LEU A 121 -5.07 -2.48 10.60
C LEU A 121 -5.50 -3.30 11.83
N PRO A 122 -6.83 -3.46 12.06
CA PRO A 122 -7.35 -4.16 13.24
C PRO A 122 -6.79 -5.59 13.34
N ASN A 123 -6.25 -5.95 14.50
CA ASN A 123 -5.64 -7.27 14.75
C ASN A 123 -6.62 -8.43 14.56
N ALA A 124 -7.92 -8.18 14.73
CA ALA A 124 -8.97 -9.17 14.49
C ALA A 124 -9.09 -9.58 13.02
N VAL A 125 -8.75 -8.70 12.08
CA VAL A 125 -8.80 -8.99 10.64
C VAL A 125 -7.44 -9.53 10.19
N ARG A 126 -7.38 -10.83 9.96
CA ARG A 126 -6.14 -11.55 9.64
C ARG A 126 -5.95 -11.83 8.15
N ARG A 127 -7.03 -11.79 7.37
CA ARG A 127 -7.03 -11.96 5.91
C ARG A 127 -6.48 -10.68 5.26
N ARG A 128 -5.14 -10.60 5.18
CA ARG A 128 -4.42 -9.40 4.71
C ARG A 128 -3.55 -9.71 3.50
N VAL A 129 -3.61 -8.87 2.49
CA VAL A 129 -2.74 -8.96 1.31
C VAL A 129 -2.00 -7.64 1.13
N ALA A 130 -0.68 -7.67 1.16
CA ALA A 130 0.13 -6.51 0.81
C ALA A 130 0.55 -6.58 -0.67
N ILE A 131 0.57 -5.43 -1.34
CA ILE A 131 0.82 -5.31 -2.78
C ILE A 131 1.85 -4.22 -3.01
N GLU A 132 3.05 -4.60 -3.44
CA GLU A 132 4.11 -3.65 -3.80
C GLU A 132 5.07 -4.25 -4.82
N MET A 133 5.34 -3.53 -5.92
CA MET A 133 6.39 -3.88 -6.89
C MET A 133 7.80 -3.67 -6.32
N ALA A 134 8.09 -4.38 -5.23
CA ALA A 134 9.37 -4.41 -4.54
C ALA A 134 9.52 -5.73 -3.76
N ALA A 135 10.67 -5.90 -3.09
CA ALA A 135 10.92 -7.09 -2.26
C ALA A 135 9.89 -7.24 -1.13
N THR A 136 9.42 -8.47 -0.92
CA THR A 136 8.31 -8.80 -0.01
C THR A 136 8.62 -8.55 1.46
N GLN A 137 9.90 -8.56 1.86
CA GLN A 137 10.34 -8.53 3.26
C GLN A 137 9.78 -7.36 4.09
N SER A 138 9.48 -6.21 3.47
CA SER A 138 8.96 -5.03 4.18
C SER A 138 7.54 -5.22 4.73
N TRP A 139 6.81 -6.22 4.26
CA TRP A 139 5.38 -6.33 4.47
C TRP A 139 4.94 -7.39 5.48
N TYR A 140 5.82 -8.35 5.82
CA TYR A 140 5.44 -9.48 6.70
C TYR A 140 4.95 -9.03 8.08
N LYS A 141 5.47 -7.92 8.62
CA LYS A 141 5.00 -7.39 9.92
C LYS A 141 3.57 -6.84 9.88
N TYR A 142 3.06 -6.47 8.69
CA TYR A 142 1.70 -5.94 8.51
C TYR A 142 0.69 -7.01 8.13
N VAL A 143 1.09 -7.98 7.32
CA VAL A 143 0.20 -9.07 6.91
C VAL A 143 0.14 -10.20 7.94
N GLY A 144 1.18 -10.36 8.76
CA GLY A 144 1.25 -11.42 9.75
C GLY A 144 1.45 -12.80 9.13
N LEU A 145 1.20 -13.86 9.92
CA LEU A 145 1.43 -15.24 9.51
C LEU A 145 0.34 -15.80 8.60
N ASP A 146 -0.87 -15.23 8.63
CA ASP A 146 -2.02 -15.73 7.87
C ASP A 146 -2.23 -14.94 6.57
N GLY A 147 -1.52 -13.82 6.40
CA GLY A 147 -1.63 -12.99 5.22
C GLY A 147 -0.65 -13.36 4.10
N ALA A 148 -0.75 -12.65 2.98
CA ALA A 148 0.10 -12.85 1.82
C ALA A 148 0.71 -11.54 1.32
N VAL A 149 1.79 -11.64 0.54
CA VAL A 149 2.44 -10.50 -0.11
C VAL A 149 2.56 -10.76 -1.60
N ILE A 150 2.06 -9.86 -2.41
CA ILE A 150 2.30 -9.78 -3.85
C ILE A 150 3.45 -8.81 -4.07
N GLY A 151 4.63 -9.34 -4.36
CA GLY A 151 5.87 -8.57 -4.49
C GLY A 151 6.83 -9.17 -5.52
N ILE A 152 8.03 -8.61 -5.61
CA ILE A 152 9.08 -9.04 -6.56
C ILE A 152 10.37 -9.28 -5.77
N ASP A 153 10.74 -10.54 -5.57
CA ASP A 153 11.99 -10.95 -4.88
C ASP A 153 13.11 -11.34 -5.87
N LYS A 154 13.06 -10.78 -7.06
CA LYS A 154 14.06 -10.96 -8.13
C LYS A 154 14.28 -9.63 -8.86
N PHE A 155 15.25 -9.59 -9.76
CA PHE A 155 15.43 -8.40 -10.61
C PHE A 155 14.20 -8.16 -11.48
N GLY A 156 13.84 -6.88 -11.63
CA GLY A 156 12.79 -6.43 -12.53
C GLY A 156 13.18 -6.57 -14.00
N ALA A 157 12.27 -6.17 -14.87
CA ALA A 157 12.47 -6.11 -16.31
C ALA A 157 12.20 -4.69 -16.83
N SER A 158 12.74 -4.38 -18.00
CA SER A 158 12.48 -3.11 -18.69
C SER A 158 11.56 -3.37 -19.89
N ALA A 159 10.30 -2.94 -19.74
CA ALA A 159 9.28 -3.01 -20.77
C ALA A 159 8.17 -1.98 -20.45
N PRO A 160 7.17 -1.78 -21.34
CA PRO A 160 5.99 -0.98 -21.00
C PRO A 160 5.33 -1.47 -19.69
N ALA A 161 4.91 -0.55 -18.84
CA ALA A 161 4.45 -0.84 -17.48
C ALA A 161 3.37 -1.95 -17.43
N ALA A 162 2.36 -1.89 -18.31
CA ALA A 162 1.30 -2.89 -18.36
C ALA A 162 1.82 -4.32 -18.57
N LYS A 163 2.82 -4.50 -19.47
CA LYS A 163 3.43 -5.81 -19.72
C LYS A 163 4.23 -6.31 -18.52
N VAL A 164 4.98 -5.42 -17.87
CA VAL A 164 5.74 -5.77 -16.66
C VAL A 164 4.80 -6.15 -15.53
N MET A 165 3.72 -5.39 -15.33
CA MET A 165 2.72 -5.71 -14.31
C MET A 165 2.07 -7.07 -14.54
N GLU A 166 1.67 -7.37 -15.75
CA GLU A 166 1.09 -8.66 -16.14
C GLU A 166 2.09 -9.81 -15.90
N GLU A 167 3.33 -9.69 -16.38
CA GLU A 167 4.39 -10.71 -16.26
C GLU A 167 4.74 -11.04 -14.82
N TYR A 168 4.71 -10.03 -13.93
CA TYR A 168 4.98 -10.21 -12.50
C TYR A 168 3.74 -10.46 -11.65
N GLY A 169 2.56 -10.57 -12.28
CA GLY A 169 1.32 -10.90 -11.58
C GLY A 169 0.67 -9.74 -10.81
N PHE A 170 0.99 -8.49 -11.16
CA PHE A 170 0.30 -7.32 -10.61
C PHE A 170 -0.98 -7.03 -11.39
N THR A 171 -1.95 -7.92 -11.27
CA THR A 171 -3.24 -7.85 -11.93
C THR A 171 -4.39 -7.98 -10.91
N VAL A 172 -5.54 -7.40 -11.22
CA VAL A 172 -6.75 -7.53 -10.40
C VAL A 172 -7.10 -9.00 -10.16
N ALA A 173 -7.05 -9.82 -11.21
CA ALA A 173 -7.33 -11.26 -11.12
C ALA A 173 -6.40 -11.97 -10.12
N ARG A 174 -5.10 -11.63 -10.12
CA ARG A 174 -4.14 -12.23 -9.18
C ARG A 174 -4.39 -11.80 -7.75
N VAL A 175 -4.72 -10.52 -7.51
CA VAL A 175 -5.08 -10.05 -6.16
C VAL A 175 -6.29 -10.81 -5.63
N ILE A 176 -7.35 -10.96 -6.43
CA ILE A 176 -8.56 -11.71 -6.08
C ILE A 176 -8.22 -13.17 -5.78
N GLU A 177 -7.44 -13.81 -6.65
CA GLU A 177 -6.99 -15.19 -6.44
C GLU A 177 -6.28 -15.36 -5.10
N VAL A 178 -5.33 -14.47 -4.78
CA VAL A 178 -4.59 -14.51 -3.52
C VAL A 178 -5.53 -14.34 -2.33
N VAL A 179 -6.43 -13.36 -2.39
CA VAL A 179 -7.44 -13.14 -1.33
C VAL A 179 -8.29 -14.39 -1.09
N LYS A 180 -8.79 -15.03 -2.15
CA LYS A 180 -9.64 -16.23 -2.07
C LYS A 180 -8.91 -17.48 -1.54
N ASN A 181 -7.59 -17.51 -1.66
CA ASN A 181 -6.77 -18.62 -1.15
C ASN A 181 -6.38 -18.43 0.33
N LEU A 182 -6.59 -17.24 0.91
CA LEU A 182 -6.42 -17.02 2.35
C LEU A 182 -7.64 -17.59 3.11
N LYS A 183 -7.35 -18.20 4.25
CA LYS A 183 -8.36 -18.82 5.13
C LYS A 183 -8.84 -17.83 6.20
#